data_60dffc100ae219676161156dba56d748
#
_entry.id   60dffc100ae219676161156dba56d748
#
_cell.length_a   1.000
_cell.length_b   1.000
_cell.length_c   1.000
_cell.angle_alpha   90.00
_cell.angle_beta   90.00
_cell.angle_gamma   90.00
#
_symmetry.space_group_name_H-M   'P 1'
#
loop_
_entity.id
_entity.type
_entity.pdbx_description
1 polymer ?
#
loop_
_entity_poly.entity_id
_entity_poly.type
_entity_poly.pdbx_seq_one_letter_code
_entity_poly.pdbx_strand_id
1 'polypeptide(L)'
;MTKSIFFLFTLLINYSFTQSGKIVPSIVEHDGIVFKSNEESPYTGKVSIYWENDQIKEEGLYRNGVKSGLWKYWHETGNPNSKGIFRNNLKTGVWLEWYENGNKKIQTIYRNGLMNGKEINWSVDGNKTSEYSYQGGKKNGSFKTWYNNGRKKSAGSFINDSKDGKIIEWYENGEKYREQNYSDGEKDGLLFTWYESGSKKEQEYYTSGLANGVHQQWYENGQKMIEGHYINGKYDGLWTQWYANGQVFLQGKYNEDMLIGEWTQWYKNGNKYFSGNYNDSNQEGAWIYYSPDASDSTKVSYSNGKPKIGKKIEWYDNGKKESEITYVKGKIKGPVTYWYDNGNKKLVENYSNNQLDGSSIKWDRDGRKYLKQKYSNGDLREEKKYSYHVLGQIESTTEFIYNSNDEITNEIVTKWSTSGKLLSKLNNGSIWKGQVTSWWDDESTKKKEVVTYLDGKKHGKVQVYYKNNNKLKYKGNYKNGLMGGKWTYYWNNGNIKAEGLFINGNGGNKNNITKIPTNGRDGKWTSWHTNGKKWSELHFVDGKKHGTQTNWYDNGQKELEGYYENDKTLKAWSWWYVDGSPMQEGIFYPGGKFEGLYFINPPVPEFTYP
;
A
#
# COMPACT_ATOMS: atom_id res chain seq x y z
N MET A 1 -13.22 -14.60 -58.66
CA MET A 1 -12.06 -15.38 -59.17
C MET A 1 -10.81 -14.61 -58.83
N THR A 2 -10.12 -14.96 -57.78
CA THR A 2 -8.68 -14.62 -57.59
C THR A 2 -8.11 -15.71 -56.68
N LYS A 3 -7.32 -16.60 -57.26
CA LYS A 3 -6.60 -17.67 -56.58
C LYS A 3 -5.43 -17.07 -55.83
N SER A 4 -5.41 -17.18 -54.53
CA SER A 4 -4.22 -16.96 -53.70
C SER A 4 -3.40 -18.24 -53.69
N ILE A 5 -2.22 -18.16 -54.28
CA ILE A 5 -1.19 -19.20 -54.26
C ILE A 5 -0.50 -19.12 -52.91
N PHE A 6 -0.67 -20.16 -52.09
CA PHE A 6 0.13 -20.39 -50.89
C PHE A 6 1.50 -20.94 -51.31
N PHE A 7 2.54 -20.14 -51.14
CA PHE A 7 3.92 -20.64 -51.20
C PHE A 7 4.24 -21.30 -49.88
N LEU A 8 4.32 -22.64 -49.90
CA LEU A 8 4.83 -23.45 -48.80
C LEU A 8 6.36 -23.30 -48.78
N PHE A 9 6.90 -22.51 -47.85
CA PHE A 9 8.33 -22.50 -47.55
C PHE A 9 8.65 -23.76 -46.74
N THR A 10 9.14 -24.80 -47.40
CA THR A 10 9.79 -25.94 -46.74
C THR A 10 11.13 -25.47 -46.17
N LEU A 11 11.21 -25.31 -44.86
CA LEU A 11 12.46 -25.03 -44.18
C LEU A 11 13.30 -26.32 -44.17
N LEU A 12 14.24 -26.46 -45.14
CA LEU A 12 15.27 -27.48 -45.14
C LEU A 12 16.25 -27.16 -44.01
N ILE A 13 16.10 -27.78 -42.83
CA ILE A 13 17.11 -27.72 -41.77
C ILE A 13 18.14 -28.81 -42.08
N ASN A 14 19.19 -28.44 -42.82
CA ASN A 14 20.35 -29.32 -43.03
C ASN A 14 21.22 -29.29 -41.77
N TYR A 15 21.19 -30.32 -40.97
CA TYR A 15 22.19 -30.56 -39.94
C TYR A 15 23.38 -31.28 -40.56
N SER A 16 24.38 -30.55 -41.03
CA SER A 16 25.69 -31.14 -41.34
C SER A 16 26.59 -31.06 -40.12
N PHE A 17 26.84 -32.20 -39.48
CA PHE A 17 27.84 -32.33 -38.41
C PHE A 17 29.16 -32.80 -38.98
N THR A 18 30.18 -31.95 -38.93
CA THR A 18 31.58 -32.39 -39.17
C THR A 18 32.20 -32.73 -37.84
N GLN A 19 32.67 -33.99 -37.71
CA GLN A 19 33.33 -34.38 -36.46
C GLN A 19 34.43 -35.42 -36.58
N SER A 20 35.45 -35.22 -35.77
CA SER A 20 36.59 -36.13 -35.57
C SER A 20 36.20 -37.47 -34.97
N GLY A 21 36.32 -38.55 -35.67
CA GLY A 21 36.56 -39.87 -35.15
C GLY A 21 35.40 -40.78 -34.82
N LYS A 22 34.12 -40.33 -34.74
CA LYS A 22 32.96 -41.21 -34.49
C LYS A 22 31.97 -41.17 -35.67
N ILE A 23 31.63 -42.36 -36.19
CA ILE A 23 30.64 -42.47 -37.27
C ILE A 23 29.27 -42.19 -36.67
N VAL A 24 28.79 -40.97 -36.79
CA VAL A 24 27.39 -40.60 -36.61
C VAL A 24 26.77 -40.71 -37.99
N PRO A 25 25.71 -41.50 -38.23
CA PRO A 25 25.08 -41.50 -39.53
C PRO A 25 24.56 -40.10 -39.80
N SER A 26 24.97 -39.48 -40.94
CA SER A 26 24.41 -38.23 -41.40
C SER A 26 22.92 -38.45 -41.65
N ILE A 27 22.06 -37.73 -40.94
CA ILE A 27 20.61 -37.87 -41.06
C ILE A 27 20.00 -36.53 -41.46
N VAL A 28 18.90 -36.56 -42.17
CA VAL A 28 18.12 -35.40 -42.64
C VAL A 28 16.66 -35.64 -42.24
N GLU A 29 15.98 -34.62 -41.77
CA GLU A 29 14.57 -34.69 -41.41
C GLU A 29 13.70 -34.00 -42.46
N HIS A 30 12.67 -34.70 -42.92
CA HIS A 30 11.63 -34.17 -43.81
C HIS A 30 10.26 -34.55 -43.19
N ASP A 31 9.43 -33.54 -42.98
CA ASP A 31 8.06 -33.70 -42.44
C ASP A 31 7.98 -34.58 -41.17
N GLY A 32 8.95 -34.44 -40.27
CA GLY A 32 9.01 -35.20 -39.00
C GLY A 32 9.50 -36.65 -39.18
N ILE A 33 9.91 -37.06 -40.36
CA ILE A 33 10.50 -38.37 -40.68
C ILE A 33 11.99 -38.17 -40.94
N VAL A 34 12.81 -39.00 -40.31
CA VAL A 34 14.28 -38.93 -40.46
C VAL A 34 14.74 -39.95 -41.48
N PHE A 35 15.58 -39.49 -42.37
CA PHE A 35 16.25 -40.29 -43.42
C PHE A 35 17.77 -40.29 -43.20
N LYS A 36 18.48 -41.28 -43.62
CA LYS A 36 19.92 -41.19 -43.74
C LYS A 36 20.27 -40.37 -44.97
N SER A 37 21.26 -39.48 -44.87
CA SER A 37 21.67 -38.64 -46.03
C SER A 37 21.93 -39.51 -47.26
N ASN A 38 21.30 -39.13 -48.40
CA ASN A 38 21.35 -39.81 -49.68
C ASN A 38 20.59 -41.16 -49.75
N GLU A 39 19.69 -41.49 -48.80
CA GLU A 39 18.80 -42.63 -48.86
C GLU A 39 17.34 -42.18 -48.93
N GLU A 40 16.53 -42.81 -49.81
CA GLU A 40 15.09 -42.47 -49.95
C GLU A 40 14.22 -43.22 -48.92
N SER A 41 14.76 -44.24 -48.25
CA SER A 41 14.03 -44.99 -47.23
C SER A 41 14.18 -44.33 -45.81
N PRO A 42 13.10 -44.28 -45.02
CA PRO A 42 13.17 -43.79 -43.65
C PRO A 42 14.19 -44.52 -42.79
N TYR A 43 14.98 -43.79 -42.04
CA TYR A 43 16.08 -44.34 -41.23
C TYR A 43 15.61 -45.28 -40.14
N THR A 44 16.23 -46.43 -40.05
CA THR A 44 16.10 -47.37 -38.92
C THR A 44 17.47 -47.67 -38.35
N GLY A 45 17.74 -47.26 -37.12
CA GLY A 45 19.04 -47.44 -36.49
C GLY A 45 19.24 -46.60 -35.25
N LYS A 46 20.33 -46.86 -34.53
CA LYS A 46 20.76 -46.03 -33.42
C LYS A 46 21.39 -44.73 -33.94
N VAL A 47 21.20 -43.65 -33.19
CA VAL A 47 21.85 -42.37 -33.45
C VAL A 47 22.47 -41.87 -32.15
N SER A 48 23.67 -41.28 -32.28
CA SER A 48 24.31 -40.50 -31.21
C SER A 48 24.72 -39.14 -31.80
N ILE A 49 24.25 -38.07 -31.17
CA ILE A 49 24.58 -36.68 -31.55
C ILE A 49 25.42 -36.10 -30.41
N TYR A 50 26.38 -35.27 -30.78
CA TYR A 50 27.38 -34.74 -29.85
C TYR A 50 27.29 -33.21 -29.78
N TRP A 51 27.67 -32.63 -28.65
CA TRP A 51 27.97 -31.23 -28.49
C TRP A 51 29.30 -30.88 -29.17
N GLU A 52 29.58 -29.59 -29.38
CA GLU A 52 30.83 -29.11 -29.98
C GLU A 52 32.10 -29.54 -29.19
N ASN A 53 31.94 -29.84 -27.88
CA ASN A 53 33.01 -30.32 -26.99
C ASN A 53 33.16 -31.84 -26.97
N ASP A 54 32.65 -32.58 -27.96
CA ASP A 54 32.67 -34.05 -28.10
C ASP A 54 31.90 -34.83 -27.02
N GLN A 55 31.17 -34.15 -26.14
CA GLN A 55 30.25 -34.83 -25.20
C GLN A 55 28.98 -35.26 -25.93
N ILE A 56 28.42 -36.40 -25.54
CA ILE A 56 27.13 -36.88 -26.08
C ILE A 56 26.07 -35.85 -25.73
N LYS A 57 25.29 -35.41 -26.73
CA LYS A 57 24.11 -34.55 -26.58
C LYS A 57 22.83 -35.36 -26.47
N GLU A 58 22.64 -36.29 -27.42
CA GLU A 58 21.49 -37.19 -27.39
C GLU A 58 21.81 -38.55 -28.04
N GLU A 59 21.16 -39.59 -27.54
CA GLU A 59 21.29 -40.97 -28.04
C GLU A 59 19.92 -41.65 -28.06
N GLY A 60 19.63 -42.35 -29.13
CA GLY A 60 18.38 -43.11 -29.24
C GLY A 60 18.26 -43.97 -30.46
N LEU A 61 17.07 -44.50 -30.67
CA LEU A 61 16.73 -45.35 -31.81
C LEU A 61 15.67 -44.71 -32.66
N TYR A 62 15.90 -44.64 -33.96
CA TYR A 62 14.88 -44.42 -34.97
C TYR A 62 14.40 -45.76 -35.54
N ARG A 63 13.09 -45.86 -35.80
CA ARG A 63 12.48 -46.96 -36.53
C ARG A 63 11.55 -46.40 -37.57
N ASN A 64 11.83 -46.65 -38.85
CA ASN A 64 11.12 -46.07 -39.99
C ASN A 64 11.05 -44.50 -39.89
N GLY A 65 12.19 -43.89 -39.61
CA GLY A 65 12.33 -42.42 -39.52
C GLY A 65 11.74 -41.77 -38.27
N VAL A 66 11.12 -42.50 -37.33
CA VAL A 66 10.51 -41.94 -36.13
C VAL A 66 11.23 -42.40 -34.87
N LYS A 67 11.31 -41.51 -33.86
CA LYS A 67 11.91 -41.84 -32.57
C LYS A 67 11.16 -43.03 -31.93
N SER A 68 11.92 -44.06 -31.51
CA SER A 68 11.40 -45.30 -30.95
C SER A 68 12.31 -45.78 -29.82
N GLY A 69 11.75 -46.43 -28.79
CA GLY A 69 12.51 -46.94 -27.66
C GLY A 69 13.09 -45.88 -26.75
N LEU A 70 14.13 -46.23 -26.00
CA LEU A 70 14.75 -45.35 -25.01
C LEU A 70 15.60 -44.29 -25.69
N TRP A 71 15.32 -43.03 -25.35
CA TRP A 71 16.12 -41.87 -25.70
C TRP A 71 16.72 -41.27 -24.45
N LYS A 72 17.99 -40.80 -24.56
CA LYS A 72 18.77 -40.15 -23.51
C LYS A 72 19.36 -38.88 -24.03
N TYR A 73 19.38 -37.85 -23.21
CA TYR A 73 19.90 -36.54 -23.49
C TYR A 73 20.86 -36.14 -22.38
N TRP A 74 21.88 -35.35 -22.70
CA TRP A 74 22.89 -34.87 -21.76
C TRP A 74 23.07 -33.36 -21.88
N HIS A 75 23.45 -32.74 -20.80
CA HIS A 75 23.94 -31.36 -20.78
C HIS A 75 25.32 -31.32 -21.46
N GLU A 76 25.74 -30.12 -21.88
CA GLU A 76 27.05 -29.89 -22.49
C GLU A 76 28.20 -30.25 -21.55
N THR A 77 27.96 -30.24 -20.23
CA THR A 77 28.88 -30.71 -19.18
C THR A 77 29.07 -32.23 -19.17
N GLY A 78 28.30 -32.99 -19.96
CA GLY A 78 28.30 -34.47 -19.96
C GLY A 78 27.38 -35.09 -18.91
N ASN A 79 26.80 -34.32 -18.01
CA ASN A 79 25.83 -34.85 -17.04
C ASN A 79 24.49 -35.16 -17.71
N PRO A 80 23.74 -36.17 -17.23
CA PRO A 80 22.40 -36.46 -17.74
C PRO A 80 21.48 -35.25 -17.71
N ASN A 81 20.78 -35.00 -18.83
CA ASN A 81 19.74 -33.96 -18.94
C ASN A 81 18.36 -34.56 -18.84
N SER A 82 18.06 -35.53 -19.74
CA SER A 82 16.77 -36.20 -19.72
C SER A 82 16.81 -37.59 -20.34
N LYS A 83 15.84 -38.45 -19.96
CA LYS A 83 15.63 -39.73 -20.61
C LYS A 83 14.17 -40.15 -20.57
N GLY A 84 13.77 -40.93 -21.58
CA GLY A 84 12.44 -41.50 -21.66
C GLY A 84 12.25 -42.35 -22.92
N ILE A 85 11.07 -42.89 -23.06
CA ILE A 85 10.73 -43.78 -24.16
C ILE A 85 9.86 -43.03 -25.16
N PHE A 86 10.21 -43.18 -26.44
CA PHE A 86 9.34 -42.80 -27.56
C PHE A 86 8.69 -44.04 -28.18
N ARG A 87 7.46 -43.86 -28.64
CA ARG A 87 6.76 -44.74 -29.56
C ARG A 87 6.21 -43.91 -30.70
N ASN A 88 6.74 -44.07 -31.92
CA ASN A 88 6.35 -43.29 -33.11
C ASN A 88 6.40 -41.77 -32.86
N ASN A 89 7.54 -41.23 -32.47
CA ASN A 89 7.76 -39.84 -32.10
C ASN A 89 6.98 -39.35 -30.87
N LEU A 90 6.11 -40.16 -30.26
CA LEU A 90 5.33 -39.75 -29.10
C LEU A 90 5.99 -40.24 -27.80
N LYS A 91 6.16 -39.34 -26.84
CA LYS A 91 6.63 -39.70 -25.50
C LYS A 91 5.69 -40.72 -24.87
N THR A 92 6.24 -41.76 -24.24
CA THR A 92 5.47 -42.77 -23.51
C THR A 92 6.23 -43.26 -22.28
N GLY A 93 5.50 -43.75 -21.25
CA GLY A 93 6.11 -44.19 -20.00
C GLY A 93 6.69 -43.05 -19.16
N VAL A 94 7.67 -43.41 -18.34
CA VAL A 94 8.33 -42.44 -17.43
C VAL A 94 9.40 -41.67 -18.18
N TRP A 95 9.31 -40.37 -18.09
CA TRP A 95 10.32 -39.41 -18.52
C TRP A 95 10.96 -38.78 -17.29
N LEU A 96 12.30 -38.70 -17.27
CA LEU A 96 13.10 -38.11 -16.21
C LEU A 96 13.94 -36.99 -16.77
N GLU A 97 14.01 -35.89 -16.05
CA GLU A 97 14.89 -34.76 -16.34
C GLU A 97 15.74 -34.43 -15.11
N TRP A 98 16.95 -33.93 -15.32
CA TRP A 98 17.92 -33.58 -14.28
C TRP A 98 18.45 -32.19 -14.50
N TYR A 99 18.83 -31.52 -13.43
CA TYR A 99 19.65 -30.34 -13.42
C TYR A 99 21.11 -30.68 -13.77
N GLU A 100 21.90 -29.69 -14.16
CA GLU A 100 23.32 -29.88 -14.47
C GLU A 100 24.14 -30.45 -13.29
N ASN A 101 23.73 -30.16 -12.05
CA ASN A 101 24.37 -30.69 -10.86
C ASN A 101 24.04 -32.16 -10.58
N GLY A 102 23.23 -32.82 -11.45
CA GLY A 102 22.85 -34.21 -11.35
C GLY A 102 21.62 -34.48 -10.48
N ASN A 103 21.08 -33.51 -9.80
CA ASN A 103 19.83 -33.64 -9.05
C ASN A 103 18.64 -33.81 -10.01
N LYS A 104 17.66 -34.63 -9.61
CA LYS A 104 16.41 -34.72 -10.37
C LYS A 104 15.74 -33.37 -10.46
N LYS A 105 15.18 -33.06 -11.65
CA LYS A 105 14.42 -31.87 -11.94
C LYS A 105 12.95 -32.16 -12.10
N ILE A 106 12.63 -33.09 -13.03
CA ILE A 106 11.25 -33.46 -13.34
C ILE A 106 11.17 -34.98 -13.57
N GLN A 107 10.08 -35.57 -13.12
CA GLN A 107 9.63 -36.89 -13.52
C GLN A 107 8.19 -36.81 -14.00
N THR A 108 7.92 -37.18 -15.23
CA THR A 108 6.58 -37.12 -15.83
C THR A 108 6.24 -38.49 -16.47
N ILE A 109 4.98 -38.90 -16.39
CA ILE A 109 4.48 -40.10 -17.05
C ILE A 109 3.67 -39.68 -18.28
N TYR A 110 4.04 -40.25 -19.44
CA TYR A 110 3.37 -40.00 -20.71
C TYR A 110 2.66 -41.22 -21.25
N ARG A 111 1.55 -40.99 -21.95
CA ARG A 111 0.87 -42.01 -22.77
C ARG A 111 0.48 -41.34 -24.11
N ASN A 112 1.01 -41.89 -25.22
CA ASN A 112 0.76 -41.38 -26.58
C ASN A 112 1.04 -39.86 -26.70
N GLY A 113 2.18 -39.41 -26.18
CA GLY A 113 2.60 -38.00 -26.25
C GLY A 113 1.97 -37.08 -25.22
N LEU A 114 0.92 -37.48 -24.54
CA LEU A 114 0.22 -36.66 -23.53
C LEU A 114 0.64 -37.08 -22.13
N MET A 115 0.74 -36.11 -21.20
CA MET A 115 0.95 -36.40 -19.78
C MET A 115 -0.20 -37.25 -19.25
N ASN A 116 0.12 -38.38 -18.64
CA ASN A 116 -0.88 -39.34 -18.17
C ASN A 116 -0.33 -40.14 -16.99
N GLY A 117 -0.50 -39.60 -15.81
CA GLY A 117 0.08 -40.10 -14.57
C GLY A 117 0.65 -38.96 -13.73
N LYS A 118 1.61 -39.27 -12.86
CA LYS A 118 2.21 -38.26 -11.99
C LYS A 118 3.32 -37.50 -12.70
N GLU A 119 3.30 -36.16 -12.50
CA GLU A 119 4.45 -35.29 -12.69
C GLU A 119 4.98 -34.89 -11.31
N ILE A 120 6.28 -35.05 -11.10
CA ILE A 120 6.97 -34.66 -9.87
C ILE A 120 8.10 -33.71 -10.22
N ASN A 121 8.15 -32.56 -9.54
CA ASN A 121 9.19 -31.56 -9.72
C ASN A 121 10.05 -31.45 -8.45
N TRP A 122 11.32 -31.19 -8.63
CA TRP A 122 12.32 -30.94 -7.58
C TRP A 122 13.01 -29.59 -7.81
N SER A 123 13.51 -28.98 -6.74
CA SER A 123 14.42 -27.83 -6.81
C SER A 123 15.82 -28.26 -7.25
N VAL A 124 16.66 -27.30 -7.59
CA VAL A 124 18.08 -27.53 -7.91
C VAL A 124 18.84 -28.19 -6.74
N ASP A 125 18.39 -27.97 -5.51
CA ASP A 125 18.95 -28.58 -4.28
C ASP A 125 18.46 -29.99 -4.03
N GLY A 126 17.56 -30.52 -4.88
CA GLY A 126 17.03 -31.87 -4.79
C GLY A 126 15.79 -32.01 -3.90
N ASN A 127 15.23 -30.92 -3.37
CA ASN A 127 14.00 -30.96 -2.59
C ASN A 127 12.78 -31.03 -3.51
N LYS A 128 11.81 -31.88 -3.15
CA LYS A 128 10.54 -31.98 -3.89
C LYS A 128 9.76 -30.69 -3.75
N THR A 129 9.35 -30.10 -4.88
CA THR A 129 8.59 -28.83 -4.92
C THR A 129 7.13 -29.04 -5.29
N SER A 130 6.82 -30.00 -6.18
CA SER A 130 5.44 -30.29 -6.54
C SER A 130 5.24 -31.72 -7.04
N GLU A 131 4.00 -32.19 -6.92
CA GLU A 131 3.50 -33.44 -7.49
C GLU A 131 2.07 -33.20 -7.99
N TYR A 132 1.83 -33.42 -9.28
CA TYR A 132 0.53 -33.29 -9.93
C TYR A 132 0.16 -34.59 -10.62
N SER A 133 -1.14 -34.92 -10.66
CA SER A 133 -1.68 -36.03 -11.44
C SER A 133 -2.26 -35.49 -12.74
N TYR A 134 -1.97 -36.17 -13.84
CA TYR A 134 -2.44 -35.82 -15.18
C TYR A 134 -3.19 -37.00 -15.84
N GLN A 135 -4.17 -36.67 -16.65
CA GLN A 135 -4.87 -37.59 -17.53
C GLN A 135 -5.11 -36.93 -18.89
N GLY A 136 -4.61 -37.53 -19.97
CA GLY A 136 -4.79 -36.99 -21.32
C GLY A 136 -4.22 -35.58 -21.53
N GLY A 137 -3.14 -35.25 -20.83
CA GLY A 137 -2.48 -33.92 -20.90
C GLY A 137 -3.02 -32.87 -19.95
N LYS A 138 -4.16 -33.12 -19.31
CA LYS A 138 -4.80 -32.20 -18.35
C LYS A 138 -4.54 -32.64 -16.92
N LYS A 139 -4.44 -31.68 -15.99
CA LYS A 139 -4.40 -31.98 -14.56
C LYS A 139 -5.69 -32.64 -14.16
N ASN A 140 -5.59 -33.88 -13.64
CA ASN A 140 -6.73 -34.67 -13.24
C ASN A 140 -6.31 -35.60 -12.10
N GLY A 141 -6.89 -35.41 -10.91
CA GLY A 141 -6.52 -36.10 -9.69
C GLY A 141 -5.78 -35.22 -8.70
N SER A 142 -5.09 -35.85 -7.74
CA SER A 142 -4.47 -35.14 -6.61
C SER A 142 -3.22 -34.34 -7.01
N PHE A 143 -3.00 -33.27 -6.29
CA PHE A 143 -1.73 -32.53 -6.32
C PHE A 143 -1.23 -32.24 -4.90
N LYS A 144 0.09 -32.01 -4.79
CA LYS A 144 0.77 -31.54 -3.58
C LYS A 144 1.92 -30.63 -3.98
N THR A 145 2.14 -29.60 -3.20
CA THR A 145 3.33 -28.74 -3.31
C THR A 145 4.02 -28.61 -1.96
N TRP A 146 5.28 -28.27 -1.95
CA TRP A 146 6.10 -28.17 -0.75
C TRP A 146 6.90 -26.86 -0.76
N TYR A 147 7.20 -26.37 0.42
CA TYR A 147 8.20 -25.34 0.67
C TYR A 147 9.63 -25.92 0.56
N ASN A 148 10.62 -25.06 0.45
CA ASN A 148 12.02 -25.48 0.38
C ASN A 148 12.50 -26.24 1.64
N ASN A 149 11.88 -25.99 2.79
CA ASN A 149 12.13 -26.70 4.04
C ASN A 149 11.51 -28.11 4.08
N GLY A 150 10.85 -28.56 3.00
CA GLY A 150 10.21 -29.85 2.86
C GLY A 150 8.81 -29.96 3.46
N ARG A 151 8.29 -28.93 4.14
CA ARG A 151 6.92 -28.92 4.64
C ARG A 151 5.93 -28.72 3.50
N LYS A 152 4.72 -29.25 3.67
CA LYS A 152 3.64 -29.06 2.69
C LYS A 152 3.27 -27.59 2.57
N LYS A 153 3.11 -27.12 1.33
CA LYS A 153 2.63 -25.78 0.98
C LYS A 153 1.17 -25.82 0.57
N SER A 154 0.80 -26.77 -0.32
CA SER A 154 -0.60 -26.95 -0.70
C SER A 154 -0.90 -28.40 -1.10
N ALA A 155 -2.17 -28.80 -0.99
CA ALA A 155 -2.67 -30.09 -1.47
C ALA A 155 -4.15 -29.98 -1.83
N GLY A 156 -4.56 -30.80 -2.81
CA GLY A 156 -5.95 -30.87 -3.26
C GLY A 156 -6.07 -31.72 -4.51
N SER A 157 -7.09 -31.42 -5.33
CA SER A 157 -7.37 -32.12 -6.57
C SER A 157 -7.76 -31.19 -7.70
N PHE A 158 -7.60 -31.70 -8.91
CA PHE A 158 -8.06 -31.11 -10.15
C PHE A 158 -8.92 -32.12 -10.92
N ILE A 159 -9.91 -31.62 -11.66
CA ILE A 159 -10.62 -32.32 -12.70
C ILE A 159 -10.48 -31.50 -13.99
N ASN A 160 -9.86 -32.04 -15.03
CA ASN A 160 -9.67 -31.39 -16.34
C ASN A 160 -9.10 -29.96 -16.26
N ASP A 161 -8.02 -29.76 -15.48
CA ASP A 161 -7.34 -28.49 -15.19
C ASP A 161 -8.10 -27.55 -14.24
N SER A 162 -9.35 -27.81 -13.90
CA SER A 162 -10.12 -27.06 -12.92
C SER A 162 -9.88 -27.60 -11.51
N LYS A 163 -9.75 -26.72 -10.51
CA LYS A 163 -9.71 -27.14 -9.11
C LYS A 163 -11.02 -27.82 -8.74
N ASP A 164 -10.96 -28.96 -8.05
CA ASP A 164 -12.14 -29.68 -7.61
C ASP A 164 -11.93 -30.31 -6.23
N GLY A 165 -12.99 -30.25 -5.40
CA GLY A 165 -12.94 -30.70 -4.02
C GLY A 165 -12.16 -29.77 -3.10
N LYS A 166 -11.67 -30.34 -1.99
CA LYS A 166 -11.00 -29.58 -0.93
C LYS A 166 -9.55 -29.29 -1.28
N ILE A 167 -9.15 -28.01 -1.24
CA ILE A 167 -7.78 -27.56 -1.32
C ILE A 167 -7.35 -27.01 0.04
N ILE A 168 -6.20 -27.49 0.53
CA ILE A 168 -5.59 -27.06 1.79
C ILE A 168 -4.25 -26.42 1.48
N GLU A 169 -4.01 -25.28 2.09
CA GLU A 169 -2.75 -24.55 2.04
C GLU A 169 -2.20 -24.40 3.47
N TRP A 170 -0.90 -24.39 3.63
CA TRP A 170 -0.20 -24.30 4.91
C TRP A 170 0.78 -23.14 4.89
N TYR A 171 1.05 -22.58 6.05
CA TYR A 171 2.19 -21.71 6.31
C TYR A 171 3.51 -22.50 6.30
N GLU A 172 4.62 -21.81 6.22
CA GLU A 172 5.94 -22.43 6.21
C GLU A 172 6.31 -23.06 7.57
N ASN A 173 5.70 -22.61 8.68
CA ASN A 173 5.80 -23.24 10.00
C ASN A 173 5.04 -24.58 10.08
N GLY A 174 4.18 -24.90 9.09
CA GLY A 174 3.40 -26.14 9.01
C GLY A 174 1.97 -26.02 9.51
N GLU A 175 1.58 -24.89 10.11
CA GLU A 175 0.20 -24.61 10.48
C GLU A 175 -0.66 -24.39 9.23
N LYS A 176 -1.96 -24.69 9.31
CA LYS A 176 -2.88 -24.42 8.20
C LYS A 176 -2.99 -22.92 7.98
N TYR A 177 -2.91 -22.52 6.70
CA TYR A 177 -3.22 -21.18 6.25
C TYR A 177 -4.66 -21.06 5.77
N ARG A 178 -5.08 -22.03 4.91
CA ARG A 178 -6.37 -21.97 4.24
C ARG A 178 -6.88 -23.38 3.90
N GLU A 179 -8.21 -23.55 4.01
CA GLU A 179 -8.94 -24.71 3.53
C GLU A 179 -10.16 -24.22 2.75
N GLN A 180 -10.30 -24.59 1.49
CA GLN A 180 -11.35 -24.13 0.59
C GLN A 180 -11.84 -25.26 -0.29
N ASN A 181 -13.17 -25.39 -0.40
CA ASN A 181 -13.78 -26.30 -1.36
C ASN A 181 -14.00 -25.64 -2.72
N TYR A 182 -13.83 -26.40 -3.77
CA TYR A 182 -14.01 -25.99 -5.16
C TYR A 182 -14.89 -27.00 -5.90
N SER A 183 -15.67 -26.51 -6.87
CA SER A 183 -16.39 -27.31 -7.86
C SER A 183 -16.15 -26.65 -9.23
N ASP A 184 -15.69 -27.41 -10.22
CA ASP A 184 -15.38 -26.94 -11.58
C ASP A 184 -14.49 -25.67 -11.64
N GLY A 185 -13.60 -25.51 -10.68
CA GLY A 185 -12.66 -24.39 -10.60
C GLY A 185 -13.15 -23.18 -9.79
N GLU A 186 -14.45 -23.13 -9.50
CA GLU A 186 -15.03 -22.08 -8.68
C GLU A 186 -15.10 -22.50 -7.21
N LYS A 187 -15.08 -21.50 -6.31
CA LYS A 187 -15.27 -21.76 -4.89
C LYS A 187 -16.70 -22.29 -4.67
N ASP A 188 -16.83 -23.43 -4.02
CA ASP A 188 -18.12 -24.01 -3.66
C ASP A 188 -18.02 -24.77 -2.34
N GLY A 189 -18.78 -24.33 -1.32
CA GLY A 189 -18.70 -24.82 0.05
C GLY A 189 -17.85 -23.93 0.96
N LEU A 190 -17.36 -24.54 2.05
CA LEU A 190 -16.68 -23.81 3.14
C LEU A 190 -15.26 -23.36 2.78
N LEU A 191 -14.97 -22.11 3.12
CA LEU A 191 -13.64 -21.54 3.30
C LEU A 191 -13.33 -21.45 4.79
N PHE A 192 -12.15 -21.89 5.18
CA PHE A 192 -11.53 -21.56 6.46
C PHE A 192 -10.16 -20.95 6.23
N THR A 193 -9.82 -19.93 6.99
CA THR A 193 -8.46 -19.40 7.09
C THR A 193 -8.00 -19.36 8.54
N TRP A 194 -6.70 -19.41 8.76
CA TRP A 194 -6.07 -19.37 10.08
C TRP A 194 -4.95 -18.35 10.08
N TYR A 195 -4.62 -17.85 11.26
CA TYR A 195 -3.40 -17.11 11.53
C TYR A 195 -2.19 -18.06 11.56
N GLU A 196 -1.00 -17.50 11.45
CA GLU A 196 0.24 -18.27 11.51
C GLU A 196 0.47 -18.94 12.87
N SER A 197 -0.16 -18.42 13.93
CA SER A 197 -0.27 -19.02 15.26
C SER A 197 -1.14 -20.30 15.31
N GLY A 198 -1.86 -20.62 14.21
CA GLY A 198 -2.81 -21.72 14.14
C GLY A 198 -4.22 -21.36 14.65
N SER A 199 -4.45 -20.15 15.20
CA SER A 199 -5.78 -19.72 15.60
C SER A 199 -6.66 -19.42 14.38
N LYS A 200 -7.98 -19.68 14.52
CA LYS A 200 -8.95 -19.46 13.43
C LYS A 200 -9.04 -17.97 13.10
N LYS A 201 -9.01 -17.63 11.81
CA LYS A 201 -9.08 -16.25 11.31
C LYS A 201 -10.41 -15.95 10.63
N GLU A 202 -10.88 -16.85 9.76
CA GLU A 202 -12.09 -16.62 8.97
C GLU A 202 -12.81 -17.91 8.65
N GLN A 203 -14.12 -17.82 8.54
CA GLN A 203 -15.00 -18.85 7.99
C GLN A 203 -16.02 -18.19 7.08
N GLU A 204 -16.20 -18.74 5.90
CA GLU A 204 -17.13 -18.26 4.90
C GLU A 204 -17.69 -19.43 4.09
N TYR A 205 -18.87 -19.28 3.53
CA TYR A 205 -19.47 -20.27 2.66
C TYR A 205 -19.67 -19.69 1.25
N TYR A 206 -19.38 -20.50 0.25
CA TYR A 206 -19.50 -20.12 -1.16
C TYR A 206 -20.44 -21.05 -1.90
N THR A 207 -21.16 -20.52 -2.88
CA THR A 207 -21.94 -21.27 -3.87
C THR A 207 -21.57 -20.72 -5.25
N SER A 208 -21.07 -21.57 -6.14
CA SER A 208 -20.72 -21.18 -7.52
C SER A 208 -19.91 -19.88 -7.60
N GLY A 209 -18.86 -19.79 -6.82
CA GLY A 209 -17.93 -18.65 -6.77
C GLY A 209 -18.40 -17.45 -5.93
N LEU A 210 -19.66 -17.36 -5.56
CA LEU A 210 -20.21 -16.26 -4.79
C LEU A 210 -20.30 -16.61 -3.29
N ALA A 211 -19.97 -15.66 -2.43
CA ALA A 211 -20.17 -15.80 -0.98
C ALA A 211 -21.68 -15.95 -0.71
N ASN A 212 -22.08 -16.98 0.05
CA ASN A 212 -23.48 -17.30 0.28
C ASN A 212 -23.65 -18.06 1.61
N GLY A 213 -24.18 -17.40 2.63
CA GLY A 213 -24.31 -17.95 3.96
C GLY A 213 -23.52 -17.18 5.02
N VAL A 214 -23.24 -17.84 6.13
CA VAL A 214 -22.60 -17.21 7.29
C VAL A 214 -21.16 -16.85 6.98
N HIS A 215 -20.79 -15.61 7.28
CA HIS A 215 -19.42 -15.09 7.30
C HIS A 215 -19.02 -14.81 8.74
N GLN A 216 -17.85 -15.30 9.15
CA GLN A 216 -17.30 -15.07 10.49
C GLN A 216 -15.80 -14.82 10.40
N GLN A 217 -15.33 -13.80 11.15
CA GLN A 217 -13.91 -13.54 11.35
C GLN A 217 -13.58 -13.45 12.83
N TRP A 218 -12.35 -13.77 13.18
CA TRP A 218 -11.85 -13.73 14.54
C TRP A 218 -10.55 -12.95 14.61
N TYR A 219 -10.33 -12.30 15.73
CA TYR A 219 -9.02 -11.80 16.11
C TYR A 219 -8.07 -12.96 16.44
N GLU A 220 -6.79 -12.71 16.40
CA GLU A 220 -5.78 -13.75 16.71
C GLU A 220 -5.90 -14.29 18.14
N ASN A 221 -6.42 -13.48 19.08
CA ASN A 221 -6.74 -13.91 20.45
C ASN A 221 -7.98 -14.82 20.56
N GLY A 222 -8.61 -15.17 19.45
CA GLY A 222 -9.76 -16.05 19.36
C GLY A 222 -11.13 -15.39 19.58
N GLN A 223 -11.17 -14.10 19.89
CA GLN A 223 -12.42 -13.35 20.01
C GLN A 223 -13.04 -13.11 18.62
N LYS A 224 -14.36 -13.15 18.50
CA LYS A 224 -15.05 -12.77 17.25
C LYS A 224 -14.71 -11.34 16.88
N MET A 225 -14.46 -11.11 15.60
CA MET A 225 -14.23 -9.80 15.00
C MET A 225 -15.43 -9.35 14.18
N ILE A 226 -15.96 -10.23 13.33
CA ILE A 226 -17.11 -9.97 12.45
C ILE A 226 -17.98 -11.23 12.39
N GLU A 227 -19.30 -11.04 12.35
CA GLU A 227 -20.27 -12.05 11.98
C GLU A 227 -21.37 -11.43 11.15
N GLY A 228 -21.76 -12.09 10.05
CA GLY A 228 -22.81 -11.67 9.17
C GLY A 228 -23.20 -12.75 8.19
N HIS A 229 -23.97 -12.39 7.22
CA HIS A 229 -24.50 -13.30 6.23
C HIS A 229 -24.40 -12.70 4.83
N TYR A 230 -24.06 -13.54 3.85
CA TYR A 230 -24.11 -13.19 2.43
C TYR A 230 -25.23 -13.93 1.73
N ILE A 231 -25.87 -13.29 0.77
CA ILE A 231 -26.74 -13.91 -0.23
C ILE A 231 -26.22 -13.49 -1.60
N ASN A 232 -25.79 -14.46 -2.41
CA ASN A 232 -25.27 -14.23 -3.77
C ASN A 232 -24.17 -13.16 -3.83
N GLY A 233 -23.24 -13.19 -2.88
CA GLY A 233 -22.10 -12.26 -2.79
C GLY A 233 -22.42 -10.91 -2.19
N LYS A 234 -23.67 -10.63 -1.81
CA LYS A 234 -24.10 -9.38 -1.21
C LYS A 234 -24.31 -9.51 0.30
N TYR A 235 -24.02 -8.45 1.04
CA TYR A 235 -24.36 -8.37 2.47
C TYR A 235 -25.86 -8.47 2.66
N ASP A 236 -26.31 -9.37 3.54
CA ASP A 236 -27.71 -9.55 3.88
C ASP A 236 -27.89 -9.88 5.36
N GLY A 237 -29.06 -9.49 5.96
CA GLY A 237 -29.39 -9.78 7.33
C GLY A 237 -28.56 -9.02 8.37
N LEU A 238 -28.48 -9.58 9.57
CA LEU A 238 -27.78 -8.97 10.70
C LEU A 238 -26.27 -9.11 10.59
N TRP A 239 -25.56 -7.98 10.71
CA TRP A 239 -24.10 -7.92 10.80
C TRP A 239 -23.67 -7.37 12.13
N THR A 240 -22.70 -8.01 12.75
CA THR A 240 -22.14 -7.61 14.03
C THR A 240 -20.64 -7.60 13.95
N GLN A 241 -20.03 -6.55 14.46
CA GLN A 241 -18.58 -6.41 14.62
C GLN A 241 -18.27 -6.25 16.11
N TRP A 242 -17.11 -6.73 16.53
CA TRP A 242 -16.66 -6.68 17.92
C TRP A 242 -15.27 -6.04 18.01
N TYR A 243 -15.00 -5.46 19.15
CA TYR A 243 -13.64 -5.14 19.57
C TYR A 243 -12.87 -6.40 19.97
N ALA A 244 -11.54 -6.32 19.98
CA ALA A 244 -10.68 -7.44 20.39
C ALA A 244 -10.85 -7.86 21.87
N ASN A 245 -11.52 -7.05 22.70
CA ASN A 245 -11.91 -7.40 24.06
C ASN A 245 -13.25 -8.16 24.16
N GLY A 246 -13.89 -8.44 23.02
CA GLY A 246 -15.16 -9.17 22.93
C GLY A 246 -16.42 -8.31 23.07
N GLN A 247 -16.30 -7.00 23.32
CA GLN A 247 -17.45 -6.08 23.34
C GLN A 247 -17.91 -5.80 21.89
N VAL A 248 -19.22 -5.67 21.69
CA VAL A 248 -19.79 -5.29 20.38
C VAL A 248 -19.28 -3.89 20.02
N PHE A 249 -18.81 -3.74 18.79
CA PHE A 249 -18.41 -2.47 18.20
C PHE A 249 -19.54 -1.85 17.37
N LEU A 250 -20.10 -2.62 16.43
CA LEU A 250 -21.12 -2.15 15.50
C LEU A 250 -22.10 -3.27 15.19
N GLN A 251 -23.40 -2.95 15.12
CA GLN A 251 -24.43 -3.90 14.72
C GLN A 251 -25.52 -3.21 13.92
N GLY A 252 -25.98 -3.90 12.88
CA GLY A 252 -27.07 -3.44 12.05
C GLY A 252 -27.43 -4.44 10.97
N LYS A 253 -28.41 -4.10 10.15
CA LYS A 253 -28.92 -4.99 9.11
C LYS A 253 -28.60 -4.47 7.71
N TYR A 254 -28.28 -5.39 6.83
CA TYR A 254 -28.18 -5.17 5.39
C TYR A 254 -29.33 -5.86 4.67
N ASN A 255 -29.69 -5.33 3.53
CA ASN A 255 -30.52 -5.96 2.50
C ASN A 255 -29.83 -5.70 1.15
N GLU A 256 -29.27 -6.73 0.53
CA GLU A 256 -28.54 -6.62 -0.75
C GLU A 256 -27.50 -5.48 -0.76
N ASP A 257 -26.57 -5.45 0.19
CA ASP A 257 -25.54 -4.42 0.42
C ASP A 257 -26.06 -3.08 0.95
N MET A 258 -27.36 -2.85 1.01
CA MET A 258 -27.92 -1.61 1.51
C MET A 258 -28.16 -1.67 3.01
N LEU A 259 -27.73 -0.64 3.73
CA LEU A 259 -27.99 -0.48 5.16
C LEU A 259 -29.49 -0.25 5.40
N ILE A 260 -30.11 -1.06 6.26
CA ILE A 260 -31.54 -0.95 6.61
C ILE A 260 -31.75 -1.05 8.12
N GLY A 261 -32.87 -0.49 8.59
CA GLY A 261 -33.29 -0.61 10.00
C GLY A 261 -32.35 0.02 10.97
N GLU A 262 -32.44 -0.40 12.24
CA GLU A 262 -31.65 0.17 13.32
C GLU A 262 -30.19 -0.27 13.24
N TRP A 263 -29.28 0.72 13.33
CA TRP A 263 -27.84 0.54 13.47
C TRP A 263 -27.39 1.13 14.79
N THR A 264 -26.57 0.37 15.52
CA THR A 264 -26.02 0.80 16.80
C THR A 264 -24.53 0.55 16.80
N GLN A 265 -23.76 1.56 17.22
CA GLN A 265 -22.33 1.45 17.52
C GLN A 265 -22.12 1.63 19.02
N TRP A 266 -21.12 0.94 19.55
CA TRP A 266 -20.75 1.02 20.96
C TRP A 266 -19.30 1.46 21.12
N TYR A 267 -19.02 2.09 22.22
CA TYR A 267 -17.66 2.32 22.71
C TYR A 267 -17.04 1.00 23.20
N LYS A 268 -15.71 1.00 23.34
CA LYS A 268 -14.95 -0.16 23.84
C LYS A 268 -15.32 -0.59 25.27
N ASN A 269 -15.92 0.30 26.05
CA ASN A 269 -16.44 0.03 27.40
C ASN A 269 -17.84 -0.62 27.41
N GLY A 270 -18.46 -0.79 26.25
CA GLY A 270 -19.79 -1.40 26.08
C GLY A 270 -20.97 -0.44 26.11
N ASN A 271 -20.78 0.86 26.36
CA ASN A 271 -21.83 1.87 26.25
C ASN A 271 -22.10 2.21 24.78
N LYS A 272 -23.34 2.58 24.46
CA LYS A 272 -23.69 3.02 23.11
C LYS A 272 -22.93 4.29 22.74
N TYR A 273 -22.44 4.35 21.49
CA TYR A 273 -21.89 5.56 20.88
C TYR A 273 -22.98 6.28 20.06
N PHE A 274 -23.67 5.55 19.20
CA PHE A 274 -24.87 6.05 18.53
C PHE A 274 -25.88 4.92 18.28
N SER A 275 -27.15 5.32 18.06
CA SER A 275 -28.17 4.47 17.46
C SER A 275 -29.06 5.29 16.55
N GLY A 276 -29.51 4.70 15.43
CA GLY A 276 -30.41 5.32 14.48
C GLY A 276 -30.77 4.37 13.35
N ASN A 277 -31.73 4.76 12.54
CA ASN A 277 -32.23 3.95 11.43
C ASN A 277 -31.65 4.37 10.09
N TYR A 278 -31.36 3.36 9.26
CA TYR A 278 -31.10 3.53 7.83
C TYR A 278 -32.31 3.07 7.01
N ASN A 279 -32.54 3.75 5.91
CA ASN A 279 -33.40 3.32 4.82
C ASN A 279 -32.59 3.43 3.52
N ASP A 280 -32.36 2.30 2.83
CA ASP A 280 -31.54 2.20 1.63
C ASP A 280 -30.19 2.97 1.75
N SER A 281 -29.45 2.66 2.79
CA SER A 281 -28.16 3.27 3.14
C SER A 281 -28.20 4.77 3.49
N ASN A 282 -29.39 5.37 3.55
CA ASN A 282 -29.57 6.74 3.99
C ASN A 282 -30.02 6.79 5.45
N GLN A 283 -29.41 7.65 6.24
CA GLN A 283 -29.89 7.92 7.61
C GLN A 283 -31.32 8.46 7.55
N GLU A 284 -32.23 7.87 8.36
CA GLU A 284 -33.63 8.27 8.41
C GLU A 284 -34.12 8.35 9.85
N GLY A 285 -35.01 9.32 10.14
CA GLY A 285 -35.60 9.48 11.47
C GLY A 285 -34.61 9.98 12.53
N ALA A 286 -34.82 9.53 13.76
CA ALA A 286 -34.05 9.97 14.92
C ALA A 286 -32.73 9.19 15.07
N TRP A 287 -31.63 9.92 15.16
CA TRP A 287 -30.32 9.42 15.51
C TRP A 287 -29.89 9.98 16.87
N ILE A 288 -29.50 9.09 17.76
CA ILE A 288 -29.11 9.46 19.14
C ILE A 288 -27.62 9.17 19.27
N TYR A 289 -26.88 10.14 19.77
CA TYR A 289 -25.44 10.06 20.04
C TYR A 289 -25.23 10.13 21.54
N TYR A 290 -24.41 9.26 22.11
CA TYR A 290 -24.22 9.09 23.55
C TYR A 290 -22.77 9.40 23.95
N SER A 291 -22.60 9.95 25.14
CA SER A 291 -21.27 10.08 25.73
C SER A 291 -20.70 8.70 26.14
N PRO A 292 -19.37 8.53 26.22
CA PRO A 292 -18.75 7.25 26.59
C PRO A 292 -19.16 6.68 27.95
N ASP A 293 -19.55 7.54 28.91
CA ASP A 293 -20.05 7.17 30.23
C ASP A 293 -21.59 7.00 30.29
N ALA A 294 -22.24 7.22 29.13
CA ALA A 294 -23.70 7.21 28.96
C ALA A 294 -24.45 8.25 29.83
N SER A 295 -23.76 9.23 30.41
CA SER A 295 -24.36 10.29 31.23
C SER A 295 -25.10 11.37 30.44
N ASP A 296 -24.72 11.54 29.16
CA ASP A 296 -25.29 12.54 28.25
C ASP A 296 -25.64 11.93 26.87
N SER A 297 -26.62 12.51 26.20
CA SER A 297 -26.98 12.10 24.84
C SER A 297 -27.59 13.27 24.05
N THR A 298 -27.42 13.23 22.74
CA THR A 298 -28.00 14.22 21.83
C THR A 298 -28.71 13.54 20.67
N LYS A 299 -29.67 14.26 20.11
CA LYS A 299 -30.55 13.75 19.05
C LYS A 299 -30.51 14.64 17.83
N VAL A 300 -30.37 14.01 16.66
CA VAL A 300 -30.55 14.64 15.35
C VAL A 300 -31.56 13.86 14.54
N SER A 301 -32.49 14.55 13.93
CA SER A 301 -33.41 13.96 12.95
C SER A 301 -32.83 14.05 11.55
N TYR A 302 -32.85 12.94 10.82
CA TYR A 302 -32.36 12.84 9.44
C TYR A 302 -33.51 12.53 8.48
N SER A 303 -33.35 12.88 7.22
CA SER A 303 -34.19 12.41 6.12
C SER A 303 -33.34 12.31 4.86
N ASN A 304 -33.37 11.18 4.20
CA ASN A 304 -32.54 10.84 3.03
C ASN A 304 -31.05 11.18 3.27
N GLY A 305 -30.49 10.74 4.38
CA GLY A 305 -29.09 10.94 4.76
C GLY A 305 -28.70 12.37 5.15
N LYS A 306 -29.66 13.33 5.12
CA LYS A 306 -29.39 14.73 5.45
C LYS A 306 -29.98 15.11 6.82
N PRO A 307 -29.18 15.72 7.71
CA PRO A 307 -29.70 16.18 9.00
C PRO A 307 -30.77 17.28 8.78
N LYS A 308 -31.89 17.20 9.49
CA LYS A 308 -33.00 18.16 9.41
C LYS A 308 -33.05 19.08 10.61
N ILE A 309 -33.06 18.52 11.81
CA ILE A 309 -33.16 19.29 13.04
C ILE A 309 -32.53 18.51 14.18
N GLY A 310 -31.90 19.23 15.11
CA GLY A 310 -31.33 18.68 16.32
C GLY A 310 -29.91 19.14 16.57
N LYS A 311 -29.37 18.65 17.66
CA LYS A 311 -27.99 18.91 18.07
C LYS A 311 -27.22 17.59 18.02
N LYS A 312 -26.09 17.56 17.28
CA LYS A 312 -25.14 16.46 17.27
C LYS A 312 -23.95 16.82 18.15
N ILE A 313 -23.69 16.00 19.15
CA ILE A 313 -22.43 16.05 19.90
C ILE A 313 -21.72 14.73 19.66
N GLU A 314 -20.40 14.81 19.42
CA GLU A 314 -19.49 13.69 19.41
C GLU A 314 -18.52 13.84 20.57
N TRP A 315 -18.08 12.72 21.12
CA TRP A 315 -17.20 12.66 22.28
C TRP A 315 -15.97 11.82 21.97
N TYR A 316 -14.86 12.18 22.55
CA TYR A 316 -13.67 11.34 22.62
C TYR A 316 -13.90 10.17 23.59
N ASP A 317 -13.13 9.10 23.46
CA ASP A 317 -13.20 7.93 24.36
C ASP A 317 -13.01 8.27 25.85
N ASN A 318 -12.35 9.38 26.16
CA ASN A 318 -12.15 9.88 27.51
C ASN A 318 -13.35 10.65 28.11
N GLY A 319 -14.49 10.68 27.40
CA GLY A 319 -15.72 11.34 27.82
C GLY A 319 -15.79 12.85 27.57
N LYS A 320 -14.73 13.48 27.05
CA LYS A 320 -14.77 14.90 26.70
C LYS A 320 -15.40 15.09 25.32
N LYS A 321 -16.08 16.23 25.13
CA LYS A 321 -16.67 16.57 23.83
C LYS A 321 -15.58 16.69 22.78
N GLU A 322 -15.85 16.19 21.57
CA GLU A 322 -15.04 16.35 20.37
C GLU A 322 -15.66 17.39 19.45
N SER A 323 -16.96 17.30 19.20
CA SER A 323 -17.68 18.27 18.34
C SER A 323 -19.09 18.55 18.85
N GLU A 324 -19.61 19.74 18.54
CA GLU A 324 -21.02 20.13 18.76
C GLU A 324 -21.51 20.96 17.57
N ILE A 325 -22.59 20.46 16.92
CA ILE A 325 -23.18 21.04 15.71
C ILE A 325 -24.69 21.08 15.88
N THR A 326 -25.33 22.23 15.56
CA THR A 326 -26.79 22.37 15.60
C THR A 326 -27.36 22.53 14.19
N TYR A 327 -28.39 21.73 13.90
CA TYR A 327 -29.13 21.76 12.64
C TYR A 327 -30.53 22.31 12.83
N VAL A 328 -30.96 23.19 11.93
CA VAL A 328 -32.31 23.78 11.89
C VAL A 328 -32.78 23.80 10.43
N LYS A 329 -33.89 23.14 10.13
CA LYS A 329 -34.45 23.04 8.77
C LYS A 329 -33.41 22.57 7.74
N GLY A 330 -32.58 21.59 8.09
CA GLY A 330 -31.57 20.99 7.21
C GLY A 330 -30.29 21.81 7.03
N LYS A 331 -30.13 22.87 7.78
CA LYS A 331 -28.97 23.76 7.69
C LYS A 331 -28.29 23.92 9.02
N ILE A 332 -26.97 24.07 9.02
CA ILE A 332 -26.19 24.41 10.19
C ILE A 332 -26.55 25.85 10.60
N LYS A 333 -26.85 26.05 11.89
CA LYS A 333 -27.20 27.34 12.46
C LYS A 333 -26.57 27.53 13.83
N GLY A 334 -25.95 28.68 14.05
CA GLY A 334 -25.28 29.03 15.32
C GLY A 334 -23.84 28.51 15.41
N PRO A 335 -23.30 28.39 16.60
CA PRO A 335 -21.90 27.96 16.78
C PRO A 335 -21.72 26.47 16.51
N VAL A 336 -20.70 26.16 15.72
CA VAL A 336 -20.08 24.83 15.60
C VAL A 336 -18.81 24.87 16.42
N THR A 337 -18.67 23.94 17.36
CA THR A 337 -17.53 23.89 18.26
C THR A 337 -16.83 22.56 18.17
N TYR A 338 -15.50 22.59 18.07
CA TYR A 338 -14.61 21.43 18.16
C TYR A 338 -13.69 21.62 19.36
N TRP A 339 -13.36 20.52 20.00
CA TRP A 339 -12.43 20.45 21.13
C TRP A 339 -11.27 19.53 20.83
N TYR A 340 -10.21 19.64 21.58
CA TYR A 340 -9.16 18.66 21.70
C TYR A 340 -9.53 17.60 22.74
N ASP A 341 -8.90 16.45 22.71
CA ASP A 341 -9.09 15.34 23.67
C ASP A 341 -8.74 15.73 25.14
N ASN A 342 -7.94 16.79 25.34
CA ASN A 342 -7.69 17.36 26.66
C ASN A 342 -8.85 18.25 27.16
N GLY A 343 -9.89 18.48 26.33
CA GLY A 343 -11.07 19.30 26.63
C GLY A 343 -10.95 20.78 26.31
N ASN A 344 -9.79 21.25 25.86
CA ASN A 344 -9.64 22.62 25.39
C ASN A 344 -10.32 22.82 24.04
N LYS A 345 -10.91 23.99 23.82
CA LYS A 345 -11.49 24.34 22.50
C LYS A 345 -10.40 24.33 21.43
N LYS A 346 -10.72 23.76 20.28
CA LYS A 346 -9.90 23.72 19.07
C LYS A 346 -10.36 24.75 18.05
N LEU A 347 -11.68 24.81 17.82
CA LEU A 347 -12.32 25.67 16.83
C LEU A 347 -13.72 26.01 17.28
N VAL A 348 -14.13 27.25 17.11
CA VAL A 348 -15.53 27.69 17.17
C VAL A 348 -15.81 28.54 15.95
N GLU A 349 -16.81 28.17 15.20
CA GLU A 349 -17.27 28.86 14.00
C GLU A 349 -18.75 29.17 14.11
N ASN A 350 -19.20 30.33 13.68
CA ASN A 350 -20.60 30.69 13.66
C ASN A 350 -21.16 30.54 12.24
N TYR A 351 -22.29 29.89 12.14
CA TYR A 351 -22.96 29.61 10.88
C TYR A 351 -24.36 30.21 10.84
N SER A 352 -24.74 30.72 9.68
CA SER A 352 -26.09 31.08 9.31
C SER A 352 -26.42 30.37 7.98
N ASN A 353 -27.43 29.48 7.99
CA ASN A 353 -27.86 28.75 6.79
C ASN A 353 -26.75 28.03 6.02
N ASN A 354 -25.81 27.32 6.70
CA ASN A 354 -24.62 26.65 6.18
C ASN A 354 -23.48 27.56 5.71
N GLN A 355 -23.60 28.87 5.85
CA GLN A 355 -22.54 29.82 5.54
C GLN A 355 -21.91 30.34 6.83
N LEU A 356 -20.60 30.55 6.82
CA LEU A 356 -19.91 31.23 7.89
C LEU A 356 -20.43 32.65 8.02
N ASP A 357 -20.97 32.97 9.18
CA ASP A 357 -21.50 34.32 9.49
C ASP A 357 -21.26 34.61 10.96
N GLY A 358 -20.37 35.58 11.22
CA GLY A 358 -19.86 35.90 12.54
C GLY A 358 -18.41 35.49 12.76
N SER A 359 -18.05 35.09 13.98
CA SER A 359 -16.67 34.80 14.34
C SER A 359 -16.28 33.35 14.12
N SER A 360 -15.06 33.12 13.60
CA SER A 360 -14.33 31.88 13.63
C SER A 360 -13.08 32.05 14.50
N ILE A 361 -12.88 31.18 15.49
CA ILE A 361 -11.76 31.26 16.42
C ILE A 361 -11.09 29.89 16.53
N LYS A 362 -9.76 29.87 16.41
CA LYS A 362 -8.94 28.67 16.54
C LYS A 362 -7.98 28.78 17.72
N TRP A 363 -7.84 27.70 18.43
CA TRP A 363 -6.94 27.55 19.58
C TRP A 363 -5.95 26.43 19.37
N ASP A 364 -4.80 26.54 19.99
CA ASP A 364 -3.86 25.42 20.14
C ASP A 364 -4.31 24.44 21.24
N ARG A 365 -3.55 23.36 21.39
CA ARG A 365 -3.86 22.31 22.37
C ARG A 365 -3.75 22.80 23.83
N ASP A 366 -2.98 23.87 24.08
CA ASP A 366 -2.82 24.51 25.40
C ASP A 366 -3.94 25.52 25.69
N GLY A 367 -4.88 25.73 24.75
CA GLY A 367 -6.01 26.63 24.89
C GLY A 367 -5.68 28.09 24.52
N ARG A 368 -4.52 28.35 23.86
CA ARG A 368 -4.15 29.67 23.41
C ARG A 368 -4.73 29.95 22.03
N LYS A 369 -5.38 31.09 21.83
CA LYS A 369 -5.92 31.50 20.53
C LYS A 369 -4.78 31.83 19.59
N TYR A 370 -4.75 31.20 18.41
CA TYR A 370 -3.77 31.57 17.38
C TYR A 370 -4.38 32.25 16.15
N LEU A 371 -5.72 32.12 15.96
CA LEU A 371 -6.43 32.73 14.84
C LEU A 371 -7.84 33.12 15.27
N LYS A 372 -8.26 34.34 14.90
CA LYS A 372 -9.64 34.81 14.97
C LYS A 372 -10.00 35.44 13.64
N GLN A 373 -11.12 35.03 13.07
CA GLN A 373 -11.64 35.56 11.81
C GLN A 373 -13.08 36.00 12.00
N LYS A 374 -13.54 36.92 11.20
CA LYS A 374 -14.93 37.38 11.16
C LYS A 374 -15.43 37.32 9.73
N TYR A 375 -16.55 36.67 9.58
CA TYR A 375 -17.21 36.44 8.31
C TYR A 375 -18.55 37.14 8.24
N SER A 376 -18.99 37.48 7.02
CA SER A 376 -20.32 37.95 6.73
C SER A 376 -20.80 37.29 5.45
N ASN A 377 -21.85 36.46 5.57
CA ASN A 377 -22.42 35.66 4.46
C ASN A 377 -21.37 34.82 3.70
N GLY A 378 -20.40 34.25 4.40
CA GLY A 378 -19.32 33.45 3.83
C GLY A 378 -18.04 34.19 3.49
N ASP A 379 -18.09 35.51 3.31
CA ASP A 379 -16.91 36.31 2.97
C ASP A 379 -16.11 36.69 4.22
N LEU A 380 -14.79 36.59 4.15
CA LEU A 380 -13.88 37.00 5.21
C LEU A 380 -13.80 38.53 5.26
N ARG A 381 -14.07 39.13 6.43
CA ARG A 381 -14.02 40.58 6.66
C ARG A 381 -12.84 41.00 7.52
N GLU A 382 -12.51 40.21 8.51
CA GLU A 382 -11.42 40.50 9.43
C GLU A 382 -10.67 39.23 9.77
N GLU A 383 -9.35 39.30 9.90
CA GLU A 383 -8.51 38.21 10.39
C GLU A 383 -7.53 38.74 11.44
N LYS A 384 -7.41 38.06 12.58
CA LYS A 384 -6.43 38.37 13.61
C LYS A 384 -5.65 37.13 13.98
N LYS A 385 -4.33 37.16 13.76
CA LYS A 385 -3.37 36.14 14.15
C LYS A 385 -2.71 36.52 15.48
N TYR A 386 -2.43 35.49 16.29
CA TYR A 386 -1.79 35.65 17.59
C TYR A 386 -0.50 34.82 17.62
N SER A 387 0.56 35.43 18.17
CA SER A 387 1.75 34.69 18.57
C SER A 387 2.01 34.89 20.06
N TYR A 388 2.71 33.94 20.66
CA TYR A 388 2.90 33.87 22.09
C TYR A 388 4.38 33.74 22.46
N HIS A 389 4.78 34.42 23.55
CA HIS A 389 6.03 34.13 24.23
C HIS A 389 5.98 32.70 24.83
N VAL A 390 7.15 32.16 25.15
CA VAL A 390 7.27 30.80 25.73
C VAL A 390 6.46 30.64 27.01
N LEU A 391 6.35 31.70 27.82
CA LEU A 391 5.58 31.69 29.07
C LEU A 391 4.05 31.87 28.87
N GLY A 392 3.58 31.93 27.60
CA GLY A 392 2.16 31.97 27.27
C GLY A 392 1.54 33.35 27.13
N GLN A 393 2.28 34.44 27.38
CA GLN A 393 1.80 35.81 27.11
C GLN A 393 1.80 36.07 25.60
N ILE A 394 0.87 36.94 25.14
CA ILE A 394 0.82 37.36 23.73
C ILE A 394 2.12 38.09 23.39
N GLU A 395 2.84 37.61 22.39
CA GLU A 395 4.03 38.24 21.80
C GLU A 395 3.63 39.25 20.74
N SER A 396 2.74 38.87 19.83
CA SER A 396 2.22 39.75 18.81
C SER A 396 0.83 39.36 18.33
N THR A 397 0.13 40.37 17.76
CA THR A 397 -1.05 40.13 16.94
C THR A 397 -0.87 40.86 15.60
N THR A 398 -1.36 40.22 14.53
CA THR A 398 -1.51 40.85 13.22
C THR A 398 -2.98 40.76 12.84
N GLU A 399 -3.57 41.93 12.59
CA GLU A 399 -4.97 42.07 12.16
C GLU A 399 -5.01 42.53 10.71
N PHE A 400 -5.84 41.88 9.92
CA PHE A 400 -6.12 42.23 8.54
C PHE A 400 -7.61 42.58 8.40
N ILE A 401 -7.91 43.59 7.63
CA ILE A 401 -9.27 44.01 7.26
C ILE A 401 -9.39 43.88 5.75
N TYR A 402 -10.45 43.20 5.30
CA TYR A 402 -10.69 42.91 3.90
C TYR A 402 -11.87 43.71 3.36
N ASN A 403 -11.79 44.12 2.08
CA ASN A 403 -12.93 44.66 1.35
C ASN A 403 -13.81 43.53 0.76
N SER A 404 -14.81 43.90 -0.02
CA SER A 404 -15.71 42.97 -0.71
C SER A 404 -15.02 42.11 -1.80
N ASN A 405 -13.83 42.47 -2.22
CA ASN A 405 -13.05 41.78 -3.26
C ASN A 405 -11.92 40.94 -2.66
N ASP A 406 -12.00 40.62 -1.35
CA ASP A 406 -10.98 39.88 -0.60
C ASP A 406 -9.57 40.53 -0.60
N GLU A 407 -9.51 41.83 -0.87
CA GLU A 407 -8.27 42.60 -0.79
C GLU A 407 -8.05 43.16 0.62
N ILE A 408 -6.81 43.10 1.11
CA ILE A 408 -6.43 43.70 2.40
C ILE A 408 -6.45 45.21 2.27
N THR A 409 -7.36 45.84 2.98
CA THR A 409 -7.46 47.30 3.06
C THR A 409 -6.69 47.92 4.22
N ASN A 410 -6.47 47.12 5.27
CA ASN A 410 -5.71 47.57 6.44
C ASN A 410 -5.00 46.40 7.11
N GLU A 411 -3.79 46.63 7.59
CA GLU A 411 -3.00 45.73 8.42
C GLU A 411 -2.57 46.42 9.71
N ILE A 412 -2.83 45.77 10.86
CA ILE A 412 -2.42 46.27 12.16
C ILE A 412 -1.55 45.23 12.85
N VAL A 413 -0.27 45.54 13.05
CA VAL A 413 0.66 44.68 13.80
C VAL A 413 0.91 45.31 15.17
N THR A 414 0.61 44.50 16.21
CA THR A 414 0.84 44.90 17.61
C THR A 414 1.78 43.92 18.28
N LYS A 415 2.80 44.38 18.97
CA LYS A 415 3.79 43.56 19.68
C LYS A 415 3.86 43.92 21.15
N TRP A 416 4.09 42.92 22.00
CA TRP A 416 4.26 43.06 23.44
C TRP A 416 5.52 42.39 23.94
N SER A 417 6.07 42.88 25.05
CA SER A 417 7.16 42.20 25.78
C SER A 417 6.64 40.99 26.54
N THR A 418 7.55 40.17 27.07
CA THR A 418 7.24 39.03 27.97
C THR A 418 6.51 39.50 29.24
N SER A 419 6.68 40.75 29.67
CA SER A 419 5.95 41.35 30.81
C SER A 419 4.57 41.89 30.43
N GLY A 420 4.14 41.73 29.15
CA GLY A 420 2.86 42.25 28.64
C GLY A 420 2.87 43.75 28.28
N LYS A 421 4.04 44.39 28.28
CA LYS A 421 4.18 45.81 27.88
C LYS A 421 4.06 45.95 26.37
N LEU A 422 3.27 46.92 25.88
CA LEU A 422 3.16 47.23 24.46
C LEU A 422 4.51 47.73 23.93
N LEU A 423 5.09 47.03 22.97
CA LEU A 423 6.35 47.41 22.31
C LEU A 423 6.13 48.22 21.04
N SER A 424 5.16 47.83 20.23
CA SER A 424 4.84 48.55 18.99
C SER A 424 3.42 48.26 18.52
N LYS A 425 2.82 49.23 17.88
CA LYS A 425 1.58 49.09 17.11
C LYS A 425 1.79 49.82 15.78
N LEU A 426 1.79 49.09 14.69
CA LEU A 426 1.92 49.63 13.33
C LEU A 426 0.53 49.56 12.70
N ASN A 427 0.06 50.69 12.20
CA ASN A 427 -1.18 50.82 11.46
C ASN A 427 -0.81 51.37 10.08
N ASN A 428 -0.74 50.51 9.09
CA ASN A 428 -0.41 50.89 7.73
C ASN A 428 -1.66 50.72 6.85
N GLY A 429 -2.35 51.84 6.61
CA GLY A 429 -3.40 51.93 5.60
C GLY A 429 -2.90 51.79 4.16
N SER A 430 -1.64 51.41 3.97
CA SER A 430 -1.00 51.11 2.70
C SER A 430 -0.09 49.89 2.80
N ILE A 431 -0.08 49.12 1.77
CA ILE A 431 0.59 47.87 1.50
C ILE A 431 2.02 47.81 2.03
N TRP A 432 2.32 46.91 2.95
CA TRP A 432 3.60 46.83 3.63
C TRP A 432 4.71 46.23 2.74
N LYS A 433 5.85 46.93 2.66
CA LYS A 433 7.08 46.50 1.95
C LYS A 433 8.27 46.58 2.89
N GLY A 434 9.09 45.52 2.92
CA GLY A 434 10.37 45.58 3.62
C GLY A 434 10.77 44.27 4.34
N GLN A 435 11.97 44.31 4.91
CA GLN A 435 12.50 43.22 5.70
C GLN A 435 12.15 43.39 7.17
N VAL A 436 11.61 42.37 7.79
CA VAL A 436 11.35 42.29 9.23
C VAL A 436 12.29 41.31 9.86
N THR A 437 12.86 41.70 10.98
CA THR A 437 13.55 40.79 11.89
C THR A 437 12.72 40.69 13.16
N SER A 438 12.30 39.50 13.52
CA SER A 438 11.72 39.20 14.82
C SER A 438 12.75 38.46 15.70
N TRP A 439 12.59 38.58 17.00
CA TRP A 439 13.56 38.12 17.99
C TRP A 439 12.91 37.15 18.95
N TRP A 440 13.70 36.28 19.58
CA TRP A 440 13.26 35.34 20.62
C TRP A 440 13.21 35.96 22.01
N ASP A 441 13.92 37.08 22.21
CA ASP A 441 14.07 37.80 23.46
C ASP A 441 13.77 39.29 23.27
N ASP A 442 13.45 39.95 24.37
CA ASP A 442 13.13 41.38 24.36
C ASP A 442 14.38 42.26 24.20
N GLU A 443 15.57 41.70 24.40
CA GLU A 443 16.87 42.38 24.25
C GLU A 443 17.36 42.38 22.79
N SER A 444 16.62 41.72 21.89
CA SER A 444 16.96 41.61 20.46
C SER A 444 18.34 40.95 20.20
N THR A 445 18.74 40.02 21.06
CA THR A 445 20.03 39.32 20.98
C THR A 445 19.94 38.04 20.15
N LYS A 446 18.80 37.33 20.20
CA LYS A 446 18.58 36.06 19.49
C LYS A 446 17.51 36.22 18.42
N LYS A 447 17.92 36.13 17.16
CA LYS A 447 17.01 36.21 16.01
C LYS A 447 16.03 35.07 16.02
N LYS A 448 14.75 35.32 15.76
CA LYS A 448 13.69 34.32 15.55
C LYS A 448 13.45 34.11 14.06
N GLU A 449 13.18 35.16 13.32
CA GLU A 449 12.90 35.15 11.90
C GLU A 449 13.38 36.43 11.24
N VAL A 450 13.96 36.30 10.07
CA VAL A 450 14.22 37.44 9.15
C VAL A 450 13.44 37.11 7.88
N VAL A 451 12.49 37.98 7.51
CA VAL A 451 11.63 37.78 6.35
C VAL A 451 11.33 39.08 5.65
N THR A 452 11.27 39.05 4.33
CA THR A 452 10.87 40.20 3.52
C THR A 452 9.40 40.08 3.15
N TYR A 453 8.71 41.21 3.16
CA TYR A 453 7.31 41.31 2.73
C TYR A 453 7.21 42.21 1.50
N LEU A 454 6.27 41.90 0.62
CA LEU A 454 5.81 42.73 -0.48
C LEU A 454 4.29 42.61 -0.53
N ASP A 455 3.61 43.76 -0.53
CA ASP A 455 2.15 43.84 -0.57
C ASP A 455 1.47 42.97 0.52
N GLY A 456 2.00 43.07 1.77
CA GLY A 456 1.52 42.34 2.93
C GLY A 456 1.76 40.81 2.93
N LYS A 457 2.34 40.28 1.86
CA LYS A 457 2.64 38.85 1.74
C LYS A 457 4.14 38.61 1.89
N LYS A 458 4.53 37.47 2.48
CA LYS A 458 5.93 37.08 2.51
C LYS A 458 6.46 37.00 1.08
N HIS A 459 7.55 37.70 0.79
CA HIS A 459 8.17 37.81 -0.52
C HIS A 459 9.68 37.91 -0.39
N GLY A 460 10.44 37.17 -1.22
CA GLY A 460 11.89 37.15 -1.12
C GLY A 460 12.43 36.23 -0.03
N LYS A 461 13.66 36.49 0.41
CA LYS A 461 14.40 35.61 1.34
C LYS A 461 13.77 35.54 2.72
N VAL A 462 13.76 34.33 3.30
CA VAL A 462 13.41 34.06 4.69
C VAL A 462 14.53 33.24 5.35
N GLN A 463 14.80 33.59 6.61
CA GLN A 463 15.71 32.85 7.50
C GLN A 463 15.04 32.71 8.86
N VAL A 464 14.99 31.50 9.40
CA VAL A 464 14.44 31.21 10.72
C VAL A 464 15.49 30.50 11.55
N TYR A 465 15.55 30.82 12.82
CA TYR A 465 16.62 30.41 13.72
C TYR A 465 16.09 29.62 14.90
N TYR A 466 16.90 28.73 15.43
CA TYR A 466 16.64 28.04 16.69
C TYR A 466 16.83 28.98 17.88
N LYS A 467 15.95 28.87 18.87
CA LYS A 467 15.96 29.71 20.07
C LYS A 467 17.20 29.49 20.95
N ASN A 468 17.60 28.23 21.10
CA ASN A 468 18.62 27.81 22.07
C ASN A 468 20.06 28.21 21.68
N ASN A 469 20.37 28.23 20.38
CA ASN A 469 21.75 28.44 19.91
C ASN A 469 21.87 29.43 18.75
N ASN A 470 20.77 30.08 18.37
CA ASN A 470 20.71 31.05 17.26
C ASN A 470 21.26 30.53 15.91
N LYS A 471 21.37 29.20 15.72
CA LYS A 471 21.69 28.60 14.43
C LYS A 471 20.48 28.60 13.52
N LEU A 472 20.70 28.60 12.20
CA LEU A 472 19.64 28.50 11.22
C LEU A 472 18.82 27.22 11.43
N LYS A 473 17.49 27.36 11.43
CA LYS A 473 16.53 26.26 11.42
C LYS A 473 16.10 25.94 10.00
N TYR A 474 15.83 26.98 9.21
CA TYR A 474 15.62 26.88 7.76
C TYR A 474 15.83 28.22 7.06
N LYS A 475 16.07 28.16 5.76
CA LYS A 475 16.10 29.29 4.84
C LYS A 475 15.46 28.93 3.51
N GLY A 476 14.93 29.93 2.82
CA GLY A 476 14.29 29.77 1.51
C GLY A 476 13.80 31.09 0.96
N ASN A 477 12.91 31.01 -0.01
CA ASN A 477 12.29 32.19 -0.62
C ASN A 477 10.78 32.05 -0.68
N TYR A 478 10.09 33.15 -0.49
CA TYR A 478 8.67 33.29 -0.75
C TYR A 478 8.41 34.16 -1.99
N LYS A 479 7.35 33.82 -2.73
CA LYS A 479 6.77 34.68 -3.76
C LYS A 479 5.28 34.79 -3.48
N ASN A 480 4.80 35.99 -3.17
CA ASN A 480 3.39 36.28 -2.86
C ASN A 480 2.80 35.35 -1.76
N GLY A 481 3.56 35.12 -0.70
CA GLY A 481 3.14 34.29 0.43
C GLY A 481 3.36 32.76 0.24
N LEU A 482 3.71 32.32 -0.95
CA LEU A 482 3.95 30.93 -1.26
C LEU A 482 5.45 30.62 -1.29
N MET A 483 5.81 29.44 -0.82
CA MET A 483 7.18 28.93 -0.85
C MET A 483 7.59 28.63 -2.28
N GLY A 484 8.74 29.14 -2.73
CA GLY A 484 9.28 28.93 -4.06
C GLY A 484 10.79 28.77 -4.07
N GLY A 485 11.31 28.08 -5.10
CA GLY A 485 12.74 27.86 -5.25
C GLY A 485 13.33 26.93 -4.18
N LYS A 486 14.65 26.99 -4.02
CA LYS A 486 15.39 26.11 -3.10
C LYS A 486 15.15 26.48 -1.64
N TRP A 487 14.78 25.49 -0.82
CA TRP A 487 14.68 25.55 0.62
C TRP A 487 15.65 24.59 1.26
N THR A 488 16.31 25.05 2.35
CA THR A 488 17.25 24.24 3.15
C THR A 488 16.82 24.29 4.61
N TYR A 489 16.65 23.14 5.21
CA TYR A 489 16.33 22.92 6.62
C TYR A 489 17.56 22.38 7.33
N TYR A 490 17.74 22.72 8.59
CA TYR A 490 18.90 22.36 9.39
C TYR A 490 18.50 21.66 10.68
N TRP A 491 19.31 20.78 11.14
CA TRP A 491 19.26 20.26 12.49
C TRP A 491 19.76 21.33 13.49
N ASN A 492 19.45 21.12 14.78
CA ASN A 492 19.89 22.02 15.84
C ASN A 492 21.43 22.10 15.99
N ASN A 493 22.14 21.04 15.62
CA ASN A 493 23.61 21.05 15.56
C ASN A 493 24.19 21.88 14.40
N GLY A 494 23.36 22.30 13.44
CA GLY A 494 23.73 23.09 12.27
C GLY A 494 23.93 22.27 10.99
N ASN A 495 23.92 20.95 11.06
CA ASN A 495 23.96 20.09 9.88
C ASN A 495 22.70 20.24 9.05
N ILE A 496 22.80 20.04 7.74
CA ILE A 496 21.63 20.04 6.87
C ILE A 496 20.71 18.89 7.29
N LYS A 497 19.41 19.19 7.43
CA LYS A 497 18.36 18.23 7.71
C LYS A 497 17.66 17.77 6.43
N ALA A 498 17.34 18.72 5.57
CA ALA A 498 16.76 18.44 4.25
C ALA A 498 16.88 19.66 3.33
N GLU A 499 16.91 19.39 2.04
CA GLU A 499 16.80 20.44 1.03
C GLU A 499 16.08 19.96 -0.22
N GLY A 500 15.44 20.88 -0.93
CA GLY A 500 14.75 20.66 -2.19
C GLY A 500 14.07 21.92 -2.69
N LEU A 501 13.28 21.76 -3.73
CA LEU A 501 12.55 22.86 -4.35
C LEU A 501 11.08 22.86 -3.88
N PHE A 502 10.51 24.06 -3.77
CA PHE A 502 9.07 24.27 -3.71
C PHE A 502 8.60 25.05 -4.92
N ILE A 503 7.43 24.69 -5.43
CA ILE A 503 6.65 25.47 -6.39
C ILE A 503 5.31 25.76 -5.74
N ASN A 504 5.06 27.04 -5.43
CA ASN A 504 3.83 27.52 -4.80
C ASN A 504 3.41 26.78 -3.52
N GLY A 505 4.38 26.31 -2.72
CA GLY A 505 4.11 25.65 -1.45
C GLY A 505 3.47 26.60 -0.43
N ASN A 506 2.37 26.19 0.21
CA ASN A 506 1.67 27.00 1.20
C ASN A 506 2.15 26.79 2.64
N GLY A 507 3.16 25.95 2.86
CA GLY A 507 3.69 25.63 4.19
C GLY A 507 2.82 24.67 5.02
N GLY A 508 1.70 24.22 4.45
CA GLY A 508 0.80 23.23 5.06
C GLY A 508 1.27 21.78 4.93
N ASN A 509 0.50 20.87 5.51
CA ASN A 509 0.72 19.41 5.45
C ASN A 509 2.18 19.04 5.76
N LYS A 510 2.57 19.19 7.01
CA LYS A 510 3.94 18.87 7.45
C LYS A 510 4.11 17.36 7.60
N ASN A 511 5.23 16.85 7.12
CA ASN A 511 5.64 15.48 7.38
C ASN A 511 5.73 15.22 8.90
N ASN A 512 5.18 14.12 9.37
CA ASN A 512 5.07 13.82 10.81
C ASN A 512 6.43 13.68 11.51
N ILE A 513 7.45 13.18 10.81
CA ILE A 513 8.80 12.96 11.35
C ILE A 513 9.66 14.22 11.21
N THR A 514 9.79 14.72 10.00
CA THR A 514 10.69 15.85 9.70
C THR A 514 10.14 17.21 10.08
N LYS A 515 8.80 17.32 10.25
CA LYS A 515 8.05 18.57 10.43
C LYS A 515 8.25 19.60 9.30
N ILE A 516 8.73 19.13 8.14
CA ILE A 516 8.93 19.93 6.93
C ILE A 516 7.66 19.91 6.08
N PRO A 517 7.20 21.07 5.55
CA PRO A 517 6.04 21.11 4.65
C PRO A 517 6.18 20.13 3.49
N THR A 518 5.08 19.50 3.09
CA THR A 518 5.04 18.57 1.94
C THR A 518 4.38 19.19 0.72
N ASN A 519 3.46 20.13 0.93
CA ASN A 519 2.73 20.80 -0.15
C ASN A 519 3.66 21.65 -1.03
N GLY A 520 3.56 21.49 -2.34
CA GLY A 520 4.33 22.22 -3.34
C GLY A 520 5.79 21.79 -3.47
N ARG A 521 6.21 20.64 -2.93
CA ARG A 521 7.52 20.08 -3.23
C ARG A 521 7.62 19.75 -4.70
N ASP A 522 8.78 20.04 -5.29
CA ASP A 522 9.07 19.75 -6.68
C ASP A 522 10.52 19.31 -6.87
N GLY A 523 10.77 18.48 -7.91
CA GLY A 523 12.10 17.95 -8.17
C GLY A 523 12.65 17.07 -7.06
N LYS A 524 13.96 17.00 -6.98
CA LYS A 524 14.68 16.16 -6.04
C LYS A 524 14.71 16.78 -4.64
N TRP A 525 14.29 16.00 -3.65
CA TRP A 525 14.42 16.28 -2.22
C TRP A 525 15.40 15.32 -1.57
N THR A 526 16.37 15.87 -0.85
CA THR A 526 17.35 15.08 -0.10
C THR A 526 17.24 15.42 1.38
N SER A 527 17.28 14.40 2.22
CA SER A 527 17.28 14.53 3.68
C SER A 527 18.50 13.83 4.27
N TRP A 528 18.93 14.27 5.44
CA TRP A 528 20.12 13.75 6.14
C TRP A 528 19.80 13.45 7.60
N HIS A 529 20.47 12.46 8.14
CA HIS A 529 20.54 12.17 9.56
C HIS A 529 21.28 13.30 10.32
N THR A 530 21.13 13.33 11.64
CA THR A 530 21.82 14.32 12.49
C THR A 530 23.34 14.24 12.42
N ASN A 531 23.92 13.08 12.09
CA ASN A 531 25.34 12.86 11.86
C ASN A 531 25.84 13.37 10.49
N GLY A 532 24.94 13.88 9.63
CA GLY A 532 25.27 14.43 8.31
C GLY A 532 25.30 13.40 7.18
N LYS A 533 25.10 12.09 7.43
CA LYS A 533 24.94 11.10 6.37
C LYS A 533 23.56 11.22 5.76
N LYS A 534 23.42 10.85 4.48
CA LYS A 534 22.11 10.84 3.80
C LYS A 534 21.14 9.92 4.53
N TRP A 535 19.88 10.39 4.65
CA TRP A 535 18.76 9.61 5.14
C TRP A 535 17.80 9.24 4.02
N SER A 536 17.46 10.18 3.12
CA SER A 536 16.47 9.93 2.07
C SER A 536 16.70 10.80 0.85
N GLU A 537 16.51 10.23 -0.33
CA GLU A 537 16.34 10.94 -1.59
C GLU A 537 15.02 10.55 -2.22
N LEU A 538 14.24 11.53 -2.67
CA LEU A 538 12.92 11.33 -3.25
C LEU A 538 12.62 12.46 -4.24
N HIS A 539 12.01 12.12 -5.37
CA HIS A 539 11.55 13.09 -6.35
C HIS A 539 10.06 13.41 -6.19
N PHE A 540 9.71 14.65 -6.51
CA PHE A 540 8.34 15.14 -6.51
C PHE A 540 8.02 15.82 -7.83
N VAL A 541 6.77 15.70 -8.26
CA VAL A 541 6.18 16.46 -9.38
C VAL A 541 4.85 17.00 -8.89
N ASP A 542 4.66 18.31 -8.94
CA ASP A 542 3.45 19.01 -8.47
C ASP A 542 3.03 18.61 -7.04
N GLY A 543 3.99 18.48 -6.15
CA GLY A 543 3.76 18.14 -4.74
C GLY A 543 3.53 16.65 -4.45
N LYS A 544 3.45 15.80 -5.47
CA LYS A 544 3.26 14.36 -5.35
C LYS A 544 4.59 13.62 -5.52
N LYS A 545 4.77 12.58 -4.75
CA LYS A 545 5.93 11.69 -4.93
C LYS A 545 5.93 11.09 -6.33
N HIS A 546 7.04 11.22 -7.03
CA HIS A 546 7.20 10.73 -8.39
C HIS A 546 8.67 10.38 -8.65
N GLY A 547 8.94 9.18 -9.20
CA GLY A 547 10.31 8.73 -9.41
C GLY A 547 10.84 7.86 -8.26
N THR A 548 12.14 7.67 -8.23
CA THR A 548 12.79 6.81 -7.24
C THR A 548 12.83 7.45 -5.86
N GLN A 549 12.56 6.63 -4.84
CA GLN A 549 12.89 6.91 -3.45
C GLN A 549 14.00 5.98 -3.01
N THR A 550 15.04 6.51 -2.39
CA THR A 550 16.06 5.72 -1.70
C THR A 550 16.22 6.26 -0.29
N ASN A 551 16.16 5.39 0.71
CA ASN A 551 16.47 5.72 2.10
C ASN A 551 17.74 5.00 2.53
N TRP A 552 18.43 5.57 3.52
CA TRP A 552 19.62 5.02 4.13
C TRP A 552 19.53 5.08 5.66
N TYR A 553 20.04 4.10 6.31
CA TYR A 553 20.31 4.11 7.74
C TYR A 553 21.39 5.15 8.11
N ASP A 554 21.49 5.48 9.37
CA ASP A 554 22.47 6.46 9.88
C ASP A 554 23.93 5.96 9.78
N ASN A 555 24.16 4.66 9.60
CA ASN A 555 25.47 4.09 9.26
C ASN A 555 25.83 4.27 7.77
N GLY A 556 24.86 4.67 6.91
CA GLY A 556 25.01 4.92 5.47
C GLY A 556 24.66 3.73 4.57
N GLN A 557 24.24 2.59 5.13
CA GLN A 557 23.71 1.46 4.37
C GLN A 557 22.31 1.82 3.83
N LYS A 558 21.95 1.28 2.65
CA LYS A 558 20.58 1.44 2.14
C LYS A 558 19.59 0.78 3.10
N GLU A 559 18.46 1.46 3.32
CA GLU A 559 17.32 0.96 4.08
C GLU A 559 16.21 0.49 3.13
N LEU A 560 15.90 1.29 2.13
CA LEU A 560 14.93 0.95 1.11
C LEU A 560 15.21 1.68 -0.21
N GLU A 561 14.73 1.08 -1.29
CA GLU A 561 14.68 1.70 -2.61
C GLU A 561 13.40 1.27 -3.33
N GLY A 562 12.75 2.21 -4.02
CA GLY A 562 11.53 1.93 -4.76
C GLY A 562 11.09 3.11 -5.63
N TYR A 563 9.94 2.98 -6.25
CA TYR A 563 9.45 3.97 -7.21
C TYR A 563 8.03 4.41 -6.88
N TYR A 564 7.80 5.72 -6.98
CA TYR A 564 6.48 6.34 -6.87
C TYR A 564 6.02 6.92 -8.21
N GLU A 565 4.72 6.88 -8.42
CA GLU A 565 4.04 7.65 -9.45
C GLU A 565 2.78 8.29 -8.84
N ASN A 566 2.77 9.62 -8.76
CA ASN A 566 1.65 10.41 -8.18
C ASN A 566 1.21 9.91 -6.79
N ASP A 567 2.15 9.79 -5.85
CA ASP A 567 2.01 9.28 -4.48
C ASP A 567 1.72 7.77 -4.35
N LYS A 568 1.52 7.06 -5.45
CA LYS A 568 1.29 5.62 -5.44
C LYS A 568 2.62 4.88 -5.59
N THR A 569 2.80 3.86 -4.78
CA THR A 569 3.93 2.93 -4.93
C THR A 569 3.76 2.10 -6.19
N LEU A 570 4.78 2.05 -7.02
CA LEU A 570 4.80 1.28 -8.27
C LEU A 570 6.18 0.64 -8.49
N LYS A 571 6.24 -0.36 -9.40
CA LYS A 571 7.46 -1.06 -9.78
C LYS A 571 8.11 -1.80 -8.61
N ALA A 572 9.39 -2.17 -8.78
CA ALA A 572 10.14 -2.90 -7.78
C ALA A 572 10.47 -2.04 -6.56
N TRP A 573 10.34 -2.67 -5.40
CA TRP A 573 10.74 -2.13 -4.11
C TRP A 573 11.63 -3.13 -3.40
N SER A 574 12.72 -2.64 -2.80
CA SER A 574 13.67 -3.45 -2.05
C SER A 574 13.94 -2.79 -0.69
N TRP A 575 14.07 -3.61 0.34
CA TRP A 575 14.38 -3.21 1.70
C TRP A 575 15.59 -3.99 2.19
N TRP A 576 16.41 -3.37 3.00
CA TRP A 576 17.61 -3.96 3.59
C TRP A 576 17.61 -3.75 5.09
N TYR A 577 18.24 -4.65 5.81
CA TYR A 577 18.56 -4.48 7.22
C TYR A 577 19.70 -3.48 7.41
N VAL A 578 19.91 -3.05 8.66
CA VAL A 578 20.94 -2.05 9.02
C VAL A 578 22.38 -2.53 8.73
N ASP A 579 22.60 -3.84 8.64
CA ASP A 579 23.87 -4.45 8.24
C ASP A 579 24.07 -4.52 6.71
N GLY A 580 23.05 -4.14 5.94
CA GLY A 580 23.05 -4.15 4.47
C GLY A 580 22.58 -5.46 3.85
N SER A 581 22.19 -6.47 4.66
CA SER A 581 21.59 -7.70 4.14
C SER A 581 20.17 -7.43 3.60
N PRO A 582 19.70 -8.11 2.55
CA PRO A 582 18.37 -7.91 2.01
C PRO A 582 17.29 -8.37 3.00
N MET A 583 16.25 -7.55 3.18
CA MET A 583 15.12 -7.81 4.06
C MET A 583 13.90 -8.27 3.27
N GLN A 584 13.58 -7.54 2.22
CA GLN A 584 12.39 -7.77 1.40
C GLN A 584 12.57 -7.13 0.03
N GLU A 585 12.03 -7.76 -0.98
CA GLU A 585 11.84 -7.14 -2.30
C GLU A 585 10.52 -7.58 -2.92
N GLY A 586 9.96 -6.75 -3.79
CA GLY A 586 8.71 -7.05 -4.47
C GLY A 586 8.28 -5.93 -5.41
N ILE A 587 7.14 -6.13 -6.03
CA ILE A 587 6.61 -5.23 -7.06
C ILE A 587 5.25 -4.70 -6.62
N PHE A 588 5.07 -3.37 -6.69
CA PHE A 588 3.77 -2.74 -6.60
C PHE A 588 3.17 -2.58 -8.01
N TYR A 589 1.96 -3.10 -8.18
CA TYR A 589 1.18 -3.00 -9.42
C TYR A 589 0.23 -1.79 -9.38
N PRO A 590 -0.25 -1.30 -10.53
CA PRO A 590 -1.32 -0.31 -10.58
C PRO A 590 -2.55 -0.82 -9.80
N GLY A 591 -3.02 -0.02 -8.81
CA GLY A 591 -4.10 -0.42 -7.90
C GLY A 591 -3.63 -0.75 -6.48
N GLY A 592 -2.30 -0.69 -6.21
CA GLY A 592 -1.74 -0.84 -4.86
C GLY A 592 -1.52 -2.28 -4.39
N LYS A 593 -1.72 -3.27 -5.26
CA LYS A 593 -1.39 -4.66 -4.95
C LYS A 593 0.14 -4.81 -4.86
N PHE A 594 0.63 -5.40 -3.78
CA PHE A 594 2.04 -5.75 -3.58
C PHE A 594 2.22 -7.26 -3.74
N GLU A 595 3.23 -7.66 -4.52
CA GLU A 595 3.72 -9.03 -4.61
C GLU A 595 5.23 -9.02 -4.36
N GLY A 596 5.68 -9.74 -3.34
CA GLY A 596 7.09 -9.72 -2.95
C GLY A 596 7.54 -10.95 -2.18
N LEU A 597 8.85 -11.11 -2.09
CA LEU A 597 9.54 -12.13 -1.32
C LEU A 597 10.08 -11.51 -0.04
N TYR A 598 9.89 -12.19 1.09
CA TYR A 598 10.54 -11.87 2.35
C TYR A 598 11.78 -12.74 2.49
N PHE A 599 12.94 -12.13 2.73
CA PHE A 599 14.17 -12.84 3.06
C PHE A 599 14.25 -13.00 4.57
N ILE A 600 14.16 -14.24 5.06
CA ILE A 600 14.27 -14.52 6.50
C ILE A 600 15.75 -14.57 6.85
N ASN A 601 16.21 -13.61 7.64
CA ASN A 601 17.49 -13.76 8.38
C ASN A 601 17.58 -12.82 9.57
N PRO A 602 18.43 -13.13 10.54
CA PRO A 602 18.18 -13.77 11.83
C PRO A 602 17.64 -12.77 12.89
N PRO A 603 17.66 -13.07 14.21
CA PRO A 603 16.68 -12.54 15.17
C PRO A 603 16.73 -11.01 15.27
N VAL A 604 15.53 -10.44 15.24
CA VAL A 604 15.27 -9.00 15.36
C VAL A 604 15.83 -8.47 16.67
N PRO A 605 16.70 -7.42 16.67
CA PRO A 605 16.90 -6.62 17.87
C PRO A 605 15.61 -5.82 18.12
N GLU A 606 15.12 -5.83 19.35
CA GLU A 606 14.00 -4.99 19.79
C GLU A 606 14.27 -3.52 19.43
N PHE A 607 13.42 -2.97 18.56
CA PHE A 607 13.46 -1.54 18.24
C PHE A 607 12.70 -0.78 19.34
N THR A 608 13.45 -0.16 20.24
CA THR A 608 12.96 0.99 21.01
C THR A 608 13.13 2.24 20.15
N TYR A 609 12.00 2.83 19.72
CA TYR A 609 12.00 4.16 19.11
C TYR A 609 12.21 5.21 20.22
N PRO A 610 13.09 6.22 20.00
CA PRO A 610 13.14 7.38 20.86
C PRO A 610 12.00 8.36 20.60
#